data_ac16fa9ed812e6dda6263aca9d81f61f
#
_entry.id   ac16fa9ed812e6dda6263aca9d81f61f
#
_cell.length_a   1.000
_cell.length_b   1.000
_cell.length_c   1.000
_cell.angle_alpha   90.00
_cell.angle_beta   90.00
_cell.angle_gamma   90.00
#
_symmetry.space_group_name_H-M   'P 1'
#
loop_
_entity.id
_entity.type
_entity.pdbx_description
1 polymer ?
#
loop_
_entity_poly.entity_id
_entity_poly.type
_entity_poly.pdbx_seq_one_letter_code
_entity_poly.pdbx_strand_id
1 'polypeptide(L)'
;LQLRPLNRRTATDMWQLEQATLPAQLRQLLDRRIDDLLDQSEQPSWMLFDTSRQQAVAGVRRLRPGLRGLPELELSVHPGWQHLLGEPVQVLLERCAADADQLLVRSDVLDQERSHWLQELGMAPEGEEVLMARSVWRRHAPQPSQQMAQRLEAVLGRLQPGQRPIPTPLGR
;
A
#
# COMPACT_ATOMS: atom_id res chain seq x y z
N LEU A 1 -0.26 -23.66 13.10
CA LEU A 1 -0.43 -22.20 13.22
C LEU A 1 -0.36 -21.79 14.69
N GLN A 2 0.25 -20.66 14.97
CA GLN A 2 0.37 -20.10 16.31
C GLN A 2 -0.25 -18.71 16.35
N LEU A 3 -1.02 -18.43 17.38
CA LEU A 3 -1.57 -17.11 17.63
C LEU A 3 -0.50 -16.21 18.27
N ARG A 4 -0.27 -15.01 17.69
CA ARG A 4 0.70 -14.05 18.22
C ARG A 4 0.07 -12.65 18.33
N PRO A 5 0.27 -11.92 19.44
CA PRO A 5 -0.15 -10.53 19.53
C PRO A 5 0.77 -9.63 18.70
N LEU A 6 0.21 -8.55 18.16
CA LEU A 6 1.00 -7.49 17.56
C LEU A 6 1.69 -6.67 18.65
N ASN A 7 3.00 -6.57 18.57
CA ASN A 7 3.84 -5.74 19.43
C ASN A 7 5.15 -5.40 18.68
N ARG A 8 6.06 -4.65 19.31
CA ARG A 8 7.33 -4.26 18.67
C ARG A 8 8.18 -5.43 18.18
N ARG A 9 8.07 -6.62 18.79
CA ARG A 9 8.87 -7.80 18.41
C ARG A 9 8.26 -8.53 17.21
N THR A 10 6.94 -8.47 17.05
CA THR A 10 6.18 -9.16 16.01
C THR A 10 5.70 -8.22 14.89
N ALA A 11 6.00 -6.92 15.01
CA ALA A 11 5.58 -5.91 14.04
C ALA A 11 6.13 -6.17 12.63
N THR A 12 7.35 -6.70 12.53
CA THR A 12 7.96 -7.07 11.23
C THR A 12 7.15 -8.15 10.53
N ASP A 13 6.65 -9.16 11.27
CA ASP A 13 5.86 -10.24 10.71
C ASP A 13 4.52 -9.72 10.15
N MET A 14 3.84 -8.84 10.89
CA MET A 14 2.60 -8.19 10.45
C MET A 14 2.84 -7.27 9.25
N TRP A 15 3.91 -6.48 9.27
CA TRP A 15 4.27 -5.62 8.15
C TRP A 15 4.56 -6.41 6.88
N GLN A 16 5.29 -7.52 6.96
CA GLN A 16 5.54 -8.41 5.83
C GLN A 16 4.24 -9.00 5.29
N LEU A 17 3.32 -9.40 6.15
CA LEU A 17 2.00 -9.88 5.76
C LEU A 17 1.23 -8.79 4.99
N GLU A 18 1.16 -7.56 5.51
CA GLU A 18 0.51 -6.44 4.81
C GLU A 18 1.16 -6.17 3.45
N GLN A 19 2.50 -6.19 3.38
CA GLN A 19 3.20 -6.02 2.12
C GLN A 19 2.88 -7.12 1.10
N ALA A 20 2.61 -8.34 1.56
CA ALA A 20 2.22 -9.45 0.69
C ALA A 20 0.76 -9.33 0.18
N THR A 21 -0.12 -8.72 0.98
CA THR A 21 -1.54 -8.54 0.63
C THR A 21 -1.80 -7.32 -0.26
N LEU A 22 -0.99 -6.28 -0.13
CA LEU A 22 -1.18 -5.06 -0.89
C LEU A 22 -0.70 -5.20 -2.35
N PRO A 23 -1.49 -4.75 -3.33
CA PRO A 23 -1.02 -4.62 -4.71
C PRO A 23 0.25 -3.77 -4.81
N ALA A 24 1.16 -4.11 -5.72
CA ALA A 24 2.46 -3.44 -5.86
C ALA A 24 2.33 -1.91 -6.03
N GLN A 25 1.31 -1.45 -6.74
CA GLN A 25 1.02 -0.03 -6.95
C GLN A 25 0.66 0.68 -5.63
N LEU A 26 -0.16 0.05 -4.79
CA LEU A 26 -0.53 0.61 -3.49
C LEU A 26 0.64 0.61 -2.52
N ARG A 27 1.51 -0.40 -2.55
CA ARG A 27 2.73 -0.43 -1.73
C ARG A 27 3.63 0.77 -2.00
N GLN A 28 3.81 1.12 -3.28
CA GLN A 28 4.62 2.28 -3.68
C GLN A 28 3.97 3.62 -3.29
N LEU A 29 2.64 3.69 -3.30
CA LEU A 29 1.92 4.91 -2.94
C LEU A 29 1.86 5.14 -1.45
N LEU A 30 1.70 4.09 -0.67
CA LEU A 30 1.52 4.18 0.78
C LEU A 30 2.83 4.34 1.53
N ASP A 31 3.95 3.84 0.99
CA ASP A 31 5.31 3.87 1.60
C ASP A 31 5.31 3.65 3.13
N ARG A 32 4.47 2.70 3.58
CA ARG A 32 4.27 2.41 5.01
C ARG A 32 5.52 1.78 5.60
N ARG A 33 5.92 2.29 6.76
CA ARG A 33 7.00 1.74 7.57
C ARG A 33 6.44 0.92 8.74
N ILE A 34 7.30 0.13 9.37
CA ILE A 34 6.93 -0.67 10.55
C ILE A 34 6.48 0.24 11.71
N ASP A 35 7.12 1.40 11.87
CA ASP A 35 6.73 2.36 12.90
C ASP A 35 5.34 2.94 12.64
N ASP A 36 4.99 3.25 11.37
CA ASP A 36 3.66 3.73 10.99
C ASP A 36 2.58 2.68 11.33
N LEU A 37 2.89 1.39 11.09
CA LEU A 37 2.01 0.29 11.43
C LEU A 37 1.75 0.23 12.94
N LEU A 38 2.78 0.35 13.76
CA LEU A 38 2.65 0.35 15.23
C LEU A 38 1.90 1.59 15.73
N ASP A 39 2.18 2.76 15.16
CA ASP A 39 1.55 4.01 15.56
C ASP A 39 0.06 4.06 15.20
N GLN A 40 -0.35 3.41 14.11
CA GLN A 40 -1.74 3.32 13.69
C GLN A 40 -2.52 2.21 14.39
N SER A 41 -1.85 1.28 15.06
CA SER A 41 -2.48 0.11 15.67
C SER A 41 -2.81 0.36 17.14
N GLU A 42 -3.95 -0.16 17.57
CA GLU A 42 -4.34 -0.28 18.97
C GLU A 42 -4.34 -1.75 19.41
N GLN A 43 -4.36 -1.96 20.69
CA GLN A 43 -4.55 -3.29 21.27
C GLN A 43 -6.04 -3.50 21.59
N PRO A 44 -6.55 -4.75 21.44
CA PRO A 44 -5.82 -5.94 20.97
C PRO A 44 -5.71 -6.03 19.44
N SER A 45 -4.51 -6.39 18.93
CA SER A 45 -4.26 -6.74 17.52
C SER A 45 -3.53 -8.08 17.48
N TRP A 46 -3.95 -8.99 16.61
CA TRP A 46 -3.47 -10.38 16.61
C TRP A 46 -3.15 -10.88 15.21
N MET A 47 -2.29 -11.89 15.12
CA MET A 47 -1.96 -12.59 13.88
C MET A 47 -1.87 -14.10 14.08
N LEU A 48 -2.11 -14.84 13.00
CA LEU A 48 -1.76 -16.25 12.84
C LEU A 48 -0.38 -16.36 12.19
N PHE A 49 0.49 -17.09 12.84
CA PHE A 49 1.87 -17.30 12.41
C PHE A 49 2.11 -18.76 12.06
N ASP A 50 2.61 -19.01 10.85
CA ASP A 50 3.05 -20.33 10.45
C ASP A 50 4.49 -20.57 10.93
N THR A 51 4.64 -21.44 11.92
CA THR A 51 5.94 -21.80 12.51
C THR A 51 6.82 -22.60 11.56
N SER A 52 6.23 -23.30 10.59
CA SER A 52 6.99 -24.08 9.61
C SER A 52 7.63 -23.19 8.54
N ARG A 53 6.93 -22.16 8.12
CA ARG A 53 7.39 -21.20 7.11
C ARG A 53 7.96 -19.92 7.70
N GLN A 54 7.90 -19.77 9.03
CA GLN A 54 8.37 -18.59 9.75
C GLN A 54 7.78 -17.27 9.23
N GLN A 55 6.46 -17.24 8.98
CA GLN A 55 5.77 -16.08 8.46
C GLN A 55 4.37 -15.92 9.04
N ALA A 56 3.88 -14.67 9.13
CA ALA A 56 2.48 -14.40 9.40
C ALA A 56 1.64 -14.70 8.15
N VAL A 57 0.50 -15.37 8.33
CA VAL A 57 -0.38 -15.83 7.25
C VAL A 57 -1.75 -15.19 7.26
N ALA A 58 -2.20 -14.73 8.43
CA ALA A 58 -3.38 -13.89 8.59
C ALA A 58 -3.17 -12.94 9.78
N GLY A 59 -3.80 -11.78 9.75
CA GLY A 59 -3.71 -10.81 10.84
C GLY A 59 -4.90 -9.88 10.87
N VAL A 60 -5.28 -9.46 12.08
CA VAL A 60 -6.27 -8.43 12.32
C VAL A 60 -5.63 -7.35 13.16
N ARG A 61 -5.62 -6.14 12.64
CA ARG A 61 -5.21 -4.95 13.35
C ARG A 61 -6.42 -4.13 13.77
N ARG A 62 -6.44 -3.76 15.02
CA ARG A 62 -7.33 -2.72 15.49
C ARG A 62 -6.67 -1.37 15.22
N LEU A 63 -7.32 -0.53 14.45
CA LEU A 63 -6.84 0.80 14.13
C LEU A 63 -7.27 1.78 15.23
N ARG A 64 -6.53 2.86 15.40
CA ARG A 64 -6.98 3.95 16.25
C ARG A 64 -8.33 4.48 15.74
N PRO A 65 -9.28 4.80 16.64
CA PRO A 65 -10.59 5.25 16.24
C PRO A 65 -10.51 6.44 15.28
N GLY A 66 -11.20 6.32 14.15
CA GLY A 66 -11.37 7.40 13.20
C GLY A 66 -12.41 8.42 13.66
N LEU A 67 -12.87 9.27 12.75
CA LEU A 67 -13.83 10.34 13.01
C LEU A 67 -15.17 9.83 13.57
N ARG A 68 -15.53 8.58 13.32
CA ARG A 68 -16.78 7.96 13.78
C ARG A 68 -16.73 7.45 15.23
N GLY A 69 -15.54 7.41 15.83
CA GLY A 69 -15.35 6.93 17.20
C GLY A 69 -15.58 5.44 17.42
N LEU A 70 -15.87 4.67 16.35
CA LEU A 70 -16.02 3.21 16.40
C LEU A 70 -14.65 2.56 16.20
N PRO A 71 -14.39 1.41 16.86
CA PRO A 71 -13.20 0.61 16.57
C PRO A 71 -13.21 0.15 15.10
N GLU A 72 -12.12 0.35 14.42
CA GLU A 72 -11.92 -0.11 13.05
C GLU A 72 -10.93 -1.26 13.02
N LEU A 73 -11.27 -2.34 12.33
CA LEU A 73 -10.40 -3.50 12.14
C LEU A 73 -9.93 -3.55 10.68
N GLU A 74 -8.65 -3.78 10.49
CA GLU A 74 -8.05 -4.05 9.18
C GLU A 74 -7.61 -5.51 9.14
N LEU A 75 -8.16 -6.26 8.18
CA LEU A 75 -7.90 -7.68 7.99
C LEU A 75 -6.93 -7.90 6.85
N SER A 76 -5.85 -8.64 7.11
CA SER A 76 -4.87 -9.08 6.13
C SER A 76 -4.81 -10.60 6.10
N VAL A 77 -4.98 -11.20 4.91
CA VAL A 77 -4.81 -12.65 4.69
C VAL A 77 -3.84 -12.83 3.54
N HIS A 78 -2.77 -13.58 3.78
CA HIS A 78 -1.76 -13.85 2.76
C HIS A 78 -2.38 -14.52 1.52
N PRO A 79 -2.08 -14.09 0.28
CA PRO A 79 -2.73 -14.58 -0.94
C PRO A 79 -2.70 -16.12 -1.10
N GLY A 80 -1.64 -16.77 -0.62
CA GLY A 80 -1.54 -18.24 -0.63
C GLY A 80 -2.30 -18.93 0.48
N TRP A 81 -3.05 -18.21 1.35
CA TRP A 81 -3.71 -18.72 2.53
C TRP A 81 -5.18 -18.30 2.64
N GLN A 82 -5.83 -18.03 1.50
CA GLN A 82 -7.23 -17.59 1.45
C GLN A 82 -8.19 -18.61 2.13
N HIS A 83 -7.82 -19.89 2.15
CA HIS A 83 -8.57 -20.92 2.87
C HIS A 83 -8.64 -20.72 4.40
N LEU A 84 -7.89 -19.76 4.96
CA LEU A 84 -8.03 -19.34 6.36
C LEU A 84 -9.21 -18.41 6.60
N LEU A 85 -9.82 -17.84 5.54
CA LEU A 85 -11.10 -17.14 5.65
C LEU A 85 -12.15 -18.16 6.13
N GLY A 86 -12.60 -17.99 7.37
CA GLY A 86 -13.46 -18.93 8.08
C GLY A 86 -13.13 -18.88 9.57
N GLU A 87 -13.26 -20.01 10.25
CA GLU A 87 -13.05 -20.13 11.70
C GLU A 87 -11.70 -19.54 12.19
N PRO A 88 -10.54 -19.80 11.53
CA PRO A 88 -9.27 -19.27 12.02
C PRO A 88 -9.21 -17.74 12.06
N VAL A 89 -9.73 -17.07 11.02
CA VAL A 89 -9.75 -15.60 10.94
C VAL A 89 -10.87 -15.03 11.81
N GLN A 90 -11.99 -15.73 11.95
CA GLN A 90 -13.07 -15.34 12.86
C GLN A 90 -12.56 -15.23 14.30
N VAL A 91 -11.77 -16.21 14.77
CA VAL A 91 -11.15 -16.16 16.10
C VAL A 91 -10.27 -14.91 16.28
N LEU A 92 -9.55 -14.47 15.22
CA LEU A 92 -8.79 -13.22 15.26
C LEU A 92 -9.70 -12.01 15.41
N LEU A 93 -10.78 -11.96 14.62
CA LEU A 93 -11.76 -10.85 14.68
C LEU A 93 -12.39 -10.76 16.05
N GLU A 94 -12.88 -11.86 16.60
CA GLU A 94 -13.51 -11.94 17.92
C GLU A 94 -12.55 -11.47 19.02
N ARG A 95 -11.27 -11.84 18.95
CA ARG A 95 -10.26 -11.37 19.93
C ARG A 95 -9.97 -9.88 19.82
N CYS A 96 -9.98 -9.32 18.61
CA CYS A 96 -9.77 -7.89 18.41
C CYS A 96 -11.02 -7.06 18.74
N ALA A 97 -12.20 -7.70 18.74
CA ALA A 97 -13.50 -7.07 18.96
C ALA A 97 -14.04 -7.27 20.39
N ALA A 98 -13.34 -8.02 21.26
CA ALA A 98 -13.87 -8.54 22.53
C ALA A 98 -14.45 -7.47 23.50
N ASP A 99 -14.09 -6.21 23.36
CA ASP A 99 -14.53 -5.09 24.18
C ASP A 99 -15.46 -4.11 23.44
N ALA A 100 -15.94 -4.45 22.24
CA ALA A 100 -16.72 -3.56 21.39
C ALA A 100 -18.09 -4.14 21.04
N ASP A 101 -19.16 -3.37 21.29
CA ASP A 101 -20.53 -3.73 20.90
C ASP A 101 -20.74 -3.52 19.39
N GLN A 102 -20.02 -2.58 18.80
CA GLN A 102 -20.05 -2.26 17.38
C GLN A 102 -18.63 -2.03 16.87
N LEU A 103 -18.36 -2.48 15.65
CA LEU A 103 -17.06 -2.31 15.01
C LEU A 103 -17.22 -2.17 13.50
N LEU A 104 -16.21 -1.59 12.87
CA LEU A 104 -16.08 -1.50 11.42
C LEU A 104 -14.94 -2.41 10.95
N VAL A 105 -15.17 -3.18 9.88
CA VAL A 105 -14.11 -3.95 9.23
C VAL A 105 -13.84 -3.35 7.86
N ARG A 106 -12.58 -3.00 7.60
CA ARG A 106 -12.16 -2.55 6.27
C ARG A 106 -11.94 -3.75 5.36
N SER A 107 -12.60 -3.72 4.21
CA SER A 107 -12.41 -4.71 3.14
C SER A 107 -12.24 -4.01 1.80
N ASP A 108 -11.46 -4.61 0.89
CA ASP A 108 -11.38 -4.16 -0.49
C ASP A 108 -12.67 -4.56 -1.21
N VAL A 109 -13.28 -3.61 -1.92
CA VAL A 109 -14.52 -3.84 -2.69
C VAL A 109 -14.33 -4.89 -3.81
N LEU A 110 -13.10 -5.10 -4.26
CA LEU A 110 -12.76 -6.10 -5.26
C LEU A 110 -12.58 -7.50 -4.66
N ASP A 111 -12.40 -7.62 -3.34
CA ASP A 111 -12.31 -8.90 -2.63
C ASP A 111 -13.70 -9.43 -2.29
N GLN A 112 -14.36 -10.00 -3.31
CA GLN A 112 -15.73 -10.51 -3.20
C GLN A 112 -15.83 -11.69 -2.23
N GLU A 113 -14.82 -12.55 -2.17
CA GLU A 113 -14.79 -13.72 -1.28
C GLU A 113 -14.80 -13.27 0.18
N ARG A 114 -13.96 -12.31 0.54
CA ARG A 114 -13.93 -11.72 1.87
C ARG A 114 -15.22 -10.99 2.19
N SER A 115 -15.76 -10.20 1.26
CA SER A 115 -16.99 -9.46 1.45
C SER A 115 -18.18 -10.40 1.70
N HIS A 116 -18.26 -11.51 0.97
CA HIS A 116 -19.28 -12.55 1.17
C HIS A 116 -19.15 -13.22 2.54
N TRP A 117 -17.93 -13.62 2.91
CA TRP A 117 -17.66 -14.20 4.22
C TRP A 117 -18.02 -13.25 5.38
N LEU A 118 -17.71 -11.96 5.28
CA LEU A 118 -18.11 -10.98 6.29
C LEU A 118 -19.64 -10.85 6.41
N GLN A 119 -20.37 -10.93 5.29
CA GLN A 119 -21.83 -10.95 5.28
C GLN A 119 -22.40 -12.23 5.94
N GLU A 120 -21.78 -13.40 5.71
CA GLU A 120 -22.13 -14.66 6.39
C GLU A 120 -21.96 -14.56 7.91
N LEU A 121 -20.99 -13.77 8.38
CA LEU A 121 -20.81 -13.43 9.80
C LEU A 121 -21.85 -12.43 10.34
N GLY A 122 -22.80 -11.99 9.50
CA GLY A 122 -23.85 -11.04 9.87
C GLY A 122 -23.42 -9.57 9.77
N MET A 123 -22.29 -9.27 9.15
CA MET A 123 -21.86 -7.88 8.92
C MET A 123 -22.58 -7.29 7.71
N ALA A 124 -23.03 -6.04 7.83
CA ALA A 124 -23.65 -5.29 6.75
C ALA A 124 -22.70 -4.24 6.18
N PRO A 125 -22.75 -3.97 4.86
CA PRO A 125 -21.97 -2.88 4.29
C PRO A 125 -22.47 -1.54 4.83
N GLU A 126 -21.57 -0.76 5.46
CA GLU A 126 -21.88 0.54 6.04
C GLU A 126 -21.64 1.69 5.05
N GLY A 127 -20.68 1.54 4.15
CA GLY A 127 -20.34 2.53 3.15
C GLY A 127 -19.06 2.19 2.39
N GLU A 128 -18.74 3.01 1.41
CA GLU A 128 -17.52 2.88 0.61
C GLU A 128 -16.61 4.09 0.82
N GLU A 129 -15.32 3.83 0.92
CA GLU A 129 -14.27 4.84 0.99
C GLU A 129 -13.33 4.68 -0.18
N VAL A 130 -12.94 5.80 -0.79
CA VAL A 130 -11.97 5.80 -1.88
C VAL A 130 -10.63 6.29 -1.36
N LEU A 131 -9.61 5.46 -1.50
CA LEU A 131 -8.25 5.88 -1.18
C LEU A 131 -7.76 6.87 -2.22
N MET A 132 -7.62 8.12 -1.81
CA MET A 132 -7.08 9.19 -2.63
C MET A 132 -5.58 9.31 -2.40
N ALA A 133 -4.78 9.12 -3.45
CA ALA A 133 -3.34 9.30 -3.37
C ALA A 133 -2.88 10.38 -4.35
N ARG A 134 -2.03 11.28 -3.89
CA ARG A 134 -1.38 12.30 -4.72
C ARG A 134 0.13 12.12 -4.62
N SER A 135 0.80 11.93 -5.75
CA SER A 135 2.25 11.97 -5.78
C SER A 135 2.73 13.37 -5.40
N VAL A 136 3.41 13.48 -4.26
CA VAL A 136 4.09 14.72 -3.83
C VAL A 136 5.46 14.87 -4.48
N TRP A 137 5.96 13.82 -5.14
CA TRP A 137 7.18 13.88 -5.91
C TRP A 137 6.91 14.66 -7.20
N ARG A 138 6.98 15.99 -7.13
CA ARG A 138 7.28 16.74 -8.33
C ARG A 138 8.67 16.27 -8.73
N ARG A 139 8.78 15.58 -9.86
CA ARG A 139 10.04 15.54 -10.58
C ARG A 139 10.38 17.01 -10.84
N HIS A 140 11.25 17.56 -10.02
CA HIS A 140 11.99 18.72 -10.47
C HIS A 140 12.75 18.19 -11.69
N ALA A 141 12.24 18.45 -12.88
CA ALA A 141 13.08 18.39 -14.05
C ALA A 141 14.30 19.22 -13.66
N PRO A 142 15.51 18.63 -13.66
CA PRO A 142 16.70 19.41 -13.34
C PRO A 142 16.64 20.61 -14.27
N GLN A 143 16.45 21.79 -13.73
CA GLN A 143 16.57 23.01 -14.54
C GLN A 143 17.99 22.94 -15.09
N PRO A 144 18.16 22.84 -16.42
CA PRO A 144 19.50 22.85 -16.98
C PRO A 144 20.13 24.12 -16.42
N SER A 145 21.23 23.94 -15.67
CA SER A 145 21.98 25.11 -15.19
C SER A 145 22.19 26.00 -16.39
N GLN A 146 22.11 27.31 -16.23
CA GLN A 146 22.29 28.27 -17.37
C GLN A 146 23.53 27.92 -18.18
N GLN A 147 24.59 27.40 -17.54
CA GLN A 147 25.80 26.91 -18.18
C GLN A 147 25.57 25.67 -19.07
N MET A 148 24.63 24.77 -18.69
CA MET A 148 24.31 23.58 -19.48
C MET A 148 23.42 23.95 -20.67
N ALA A 149 22.50 24.89 -20.52
CA ALA A 149 21.70 25.44 -21.62
C ALA A 149 22.60 26.17 -22.64
N GLN A 150 23.53 27.03 -22.17
CA GLN A 150 24.50 27.68 -23.05
C GLN A 150 25.45 26.71 -23.77
N ARG A 151 25.89 25.63 -23.11
CA ARG A 151 26.68 24.57 -23.77
C ARG A 151 25.88 23.81 -24.82
N LEU A 152 24.61 23.50 -24.54
CA LEU A 152 23.71 22.86 -25.50
C LEU A 152 23.44 23.76 -26.72
N GLU A 153 23.19 25.04 -26.51
CA GLU A 153 23.04 26.01 -27.61
C GLU A 153 24.33 26.14 -28.43
N ALA A 154 25.49 26.19 -27.78
CA ALA A 154 26.78 26.25 -28.49
C ALA A 154 27.07 25.00 -29.33
N VAL A 155 26.61 23.81 -28.87
CA VAL A 155 26.74 22.54 -29.64
C VAL A 155 25.72 22.48 -30.77
N LEU A 156 24.46 22.87 -30.50
CA LEU A 156 23.42 22.92 -31.53
C LEU A 156 23.70 23.97 -32.61
N GLY A 157 24.25 25.10 -32.22
CA GLY A 157 24.69 26.12 -33.20
C GLY A 157 25.81 25.64 -34.12
N ARG A 158 26.65 24.69 -33.65
CA ARG A 158 27.67 24.05 -34.50
C ARG A 158 27.12 22.96 -35.43
N LEU A 159 25.93 22.44 -35.13
CA LEU A 159 25.26 21.39 -35.91
C LEU A 159 24.27 21.97 -36.93
N GLN A 160 24.06 23.30 -36.95
CA GLN A 160 23.31 23.90 -38.06
C GLN A 160 24.12 23.65 -39.34
N PRO A 161 23.55 22.95 -40.36
CA PRO A 161 24.23 22.75 -41.62
C PRO A 161 24.49 24.13 -42.21
N GLY A 162 25.77 24.51 -42.21
CA GLY A 162 26.19 25.73 -42.86
C GLY A 162 25.62 25.72 -44.29
N GLN A 163 24.95 26.80 -44.67
CA GLN A 163 24.56 26.96 -46.07
C GLN A 163 25.81 26.81 -46.90
N ARG A 164 25.91 25.67 -47.59
CA ARG A 164 26.94 25.48 -48.62
C ARG A 164 26.70 26.53 -49.70
N PRO A 165 27.66 27.37 -50.02
CA PRO A 165 27.47 28.31 -51.11
C PRO A 165 27.17 27.47 -52.36
N ILE A 166 26.04 27.78 -52.99
CA ILE A 166 25.66 27.20 -54.27
C ILE A 166 26.70 27.62 -55.28
N PRO A 167 27.40 26.69 -55.95
CA PRO A 167 28.36 27.12 -56.97
C PRO A 167 27.60 27.78 -58.13
N THR A 168 27.93 29.03 -58.39
CA THR A 168 27.41 29.78 -59.55
C THR A 168 27.84 29.10 -60.82
N PRO A 169 26.94 28.76 -61.75
CA PRO A 169 27.35 28.20 -63.03
C PRO A 169 28.13 29.25 -63.79
N LEU A 170 29.35 28.86 -64.23
CA LEU A 170 30.17 29.65 -65.18
C LEU A 170 29.38 29.79 -66.47
N GLY A 171 28.89 31.03 -66.74
CA GLY A 171 28.32 31.37 -68.04
C GLY A 171 29.40 31.27 -69.17
N ARG A 172 29.00 30.66 -70.27
CA ARG A 172 29.67 30.78 -71.55
C ARG A 172 29.24 32.04 -72.26
#